data_fe92c8408da9c4f7e9b52c81523cb908
#
_entry.id   fe92c8408da9c4f7e9b52c81523cb908
#
_cell.length_a   1.000
_cell.length_b   1.000
_cell.length_c   1.000
_cell.angle_alpha   90.00
_cell.angle_beta   90.00
_cell.angle_gamma   90.00
#
_symmetry.space_group_name_H-M   'P 1'
#
loop_
_entity.id
_entity.type
_entity.pdbx_description
1 polymer ?
#
loop_
_entity_poly.entity_id
_entity_poly.type
_entity_poly.pdbx_seq_one_letter_code
_entity_poly.pdbx_strand_id
1 'polypeptide(L)'
;MKFELKKTHNKARRGQMSFKRGEVQTPAFMPVGTYGTVKAMTPEEVIDLGAQIILGNTFHLAITPGTDVIEAHGDLHDFMHWQGPILTDSGGFQVFSLGAMRKISEQGVDFRSPKNGDKIFMGPEESMQIQNKLGSDIVMIFDECTPYPADKPTADQSMQLSLRWAKRSKLEHEKLNNKNALFGIVQGGMYEDLRRESIKELVNIGFDGYAIGGLSVGEPKEEMMKVLDYLPDKLPADKPRYLMGVGTPSDLVEAVDRGIDMFDCVMPTRNARNGYLFTSMGIVKIRNAHYRLDTTTLDKNCNCYTCQNYTKSYLHHLQRKNEILSSRLNTIHNLYYYQDLMSQMRQAIEDENFSEFKQNFYQLQNQTS
;
A
#
# COMPACT_ATOMS: atom_id res chain seq x y z
N MET A 1 -4.43 -12.97 -13.40
CA MET A 1 -5.35 -12.57 -12.30
C MET A 1 -6.79 -12.57 -12.80
N LYS A 2 -7.76 -12.96 -11.96
CA LYS A 2 -9.20 -12.75 -12.19
C LYS A 2 -9.72 -11.91 -11.03
N PHE A 3 -10.49 -10.86 -11.32
CA PHE A 3 -11.20 -10.08 -10.31
C PHE A 3 -12.70 -10.31 -10.45
N GLU A 4 -13.37 -10.50 -9.32
CA GLU A 4 -14.82 -10.68 -9.23
C GLU A 4 -15.37 -9.74 -8.17
N LEU A 5 -16.22 -8.79 -8.60
CA LEU A 5 -17.00 -7.95 -7.69
C LEU A 5 -18.20 -8.76 -7.20
N LYS A 6 -18.22 -9.08 -5.90
CA LYS A 6 -19.25 -9.95 -5.28
C LYS A 6 -20.46 -9.16 -4.79
N LYS A 7 -20.22 -8.00 -4.17
CA LYS A 7 -21.27 -7.18 -3.57
C LYS A 7 -20.85 -5.71 -3.48
N THR A 8 -21.83 -4.84 -3.42
CA THR A 8 -21.66 -3.41 -3.15
C THR A 8 -22.69 -2.95 -2.13
N HIS A 9 -22.28 -2.03 -1.26
CA HIS A 9 -23.19 -1.27 -0.41
C HIS A 9 -22.84 0.21 -0.58
N ASN A 10 -23.77 0.98 -1.17
CA ASN A 10 -23.49 2.32 -1.71
C ASN A 10 -22.31 2.25 -2.71
N LYS A 11 -21.21 2.98 -2.43
CA LYS A 11 -19.98 2.90 -3.24
C LYS A 11 -18.99 1.86 -2.74
N ALA A 12 -19.10 1.40 -1.50
CA ALA A 12 -18.21 0.39 -0.92
C ALA A 12 -18.35 -0.95 -1.66
N ARG A 13 -17.23 -1.61 -1.93
CA ARG A 13 -17.12 -2.76 -2.81
C ARG A 13 -16.54 -3.96 -2.07
N ARG A 14 -17.18 -5.11 -2.21
CA ARG A 14 -16.72 -6.41 -1.75
C ARG A 14 -16.38 -7.27 -2.97
N GLY A 15 -15.13 -7.63 -3.13
CA GLY A 15 -14.65 -8.43 -4.26
C GLY A 15 -13.63 -9.48 -3.87
N GLN A 16 -13.14 -10.18 -4.89
CA GLN A 16 -12.11 -11.20 -4.77
C GLN A 16 -11.18 -11.15 -5.98
N MET A 17 -9.88 -11.19 -5.73
CA MET A 17 -8.86 -11.42 -6.75
C MET A 17 -8.34 -12.85 -6.62
N SER A 18 -8.25 -13.59 -7.74
CA SER A 18 -7.72 -14.95 -7.77
C SER A 18 -6.42 -14.99 -8.56
N PHE A 19 -5.39 -15.58 -7.96
CA PHE A 19 -4.04 -15.76 -8.51
C PHE A 19 -3.66 -17.24 -8.48
N LYS A 20 -2.56 -17.61 -9.12
CA LYS A 20 -2.00 -18.97 -8.98
C LYS A 20 -1.56 -19.27 -7.54
N ARG A 21 -1.14 -18.25 -6.79
CA ARG A 21 -0.63 -18.34 -5.41
C ARG A 21 -1.70 -18.12 -4.33
N GLY A 22 -2.99 -18.10 -4.69
CA GLY A 22 -4.08 -17.94 -3.73
C GLY A 22 -5.07 -16.85 -4.09
N GLU A 23 -5.93 -16.55 -3.14
CA GLU A 23 -7.01 -15.56 -3.29
C GLU A 23 -6.82 -14.38 -2.35
N VAL A 24 -7.25 -13.21 -2.79
CA VAL A 24 -7.25 -11.98 -2.00
C VAL A 24 -8.66 -11.44 -1.93
N GLN A 25 -9.20 -11.34 -0.73
CA GLN A 25 -10.51 -10.77 -0.45
C GLN A 25 -10.40 -9.25 -0.33
N THR A 26 -11.20 -8.51 -1.09
CA THR A 26 -11.20 -7.04 -1.03
C THR A 26 -12.42 -6.47 -0.31
N PRO A 27 -12.29 -5.35 0.41
CA PRO A 27 -11.10 -4.51 0.59
C PRO A 27 -9.96 -5.27 1.25
N ALA A 28 -8.70 -4.97 0.83
CA ALA A 28 -7.49 -5.62 1.31
C ALA A 28 -6.41 -4.59 1.66
N PHE A 29 -5.69 -4.83 2.76
CA PHE A 29 -4.49 -4.07 3.12
C PHE A 29 -3.25 -4.93 2.91
N MET A 30 -2.26 -4.39 2.21
CA MET A 30 -0.99 -5.04 1.91
C MET A 30 0.10 -4.57 2.89
N PRO A 31 0.57 -5.42 3.81
CA PRO A 31 1.77 -5.11 4.59
C PRO A 31 2.98 -4.89 3.67
N VAL A 32 3.80 -3.87 4.00
CA VAL A 32 4.94 -3.48 3.15
C VAL A 32 6.20 -4.25 3.54
N GLY A 33 6.72 -5.04 2.60
CA GLY A 33 7.96 -5.80 2.70
C GLY A 33 9.11 -5.16 1.91
N THR A 34 9.61 -4.00 2.34
CA THR A 34 10.55 -3.14 1.59
C THR A 34 11.80 -3.87 1.07
N TYR A 35 12.42 -4.73 1.87
CA TYR A 35 13.63 -5.49 1.53
C TYR A 35 13.37 -7.00 1.53
N GLY A 36 12.23 -7.44 1.00
CA GLY A 36 11.82 -8.84 1.06
C GLY A 36 11.45 -9.28 2.49
N THR A 37 11.02 -8.36 3.34
CA THR A 37 10.53 -8.67 4.68
C THR A 37 9.58 -7.61 5.21
N VAL A 38 8.48 -8.02 5.81
CA VAL A 38 7.66 -7.16 6.65
C VAL A 38 8.41 -6.98 7.97
N LYS A 39 8.73 -5.73 8.32
CA LYS A 39 9.68 -5.45 9.42
C LYS A 39 9.20 -6.04 10.75
N ALA A 40 10.11 -6.78 11.42
CA ALA A 40 9.93 -7.46 12.70
C ALA A 40 8.94 -8.64 12.66
N MET A 41 8.61 -9.20 11.49
CA MET A 41 7.67 -10.30 11.31
C MET A 41 8.24 -11.39 10.42
N THR A 42 7.95 -12.65 10.71
CA THR A 42 8.13 -13.74 9.75
C THR A 42 6.95 -13.80 8.77
N PRO A 43 7.12 -14.43 7.59
CA PRO A 43 6.01 -14.61 6.65
C PRO A 43 4.82 -15.34 7.26
N GLU A 44 5.06 -16.38 8.06
CA GLU A 44 4.02 -17.17 8.74
C GLU A 44 3.20 -16.28 9.68
N GLU A 45 3.87 -15.45 10.49
CA GLU A 45 3.17 -14.51 11.36
C GLU A 45 2.32 -13.50 10.58
N VAL A 46 2.79 -13.04 9.42
CA VAL A 46 2.02 -12.13 8.56
C VAL A 46 0.78 -12.82 8.00
N ILE A 47 0.88 -14.11 7.63
CA ILE A 47 -0.25 -14.95 7.21
C ILE A 47 -1.22 -15.14 8.38
N ASP A 48 -0.73 -15.49 9.57
CA ASP A 48 -1.55 -15.73 10.77
C ASP A 48 -2.33 -14.47 11.20
N LEU A 49 -1.83 -13.29 10.89
CA LEU A 49 -2.55 -12.03 11.10
C LEU A 49 -3.65 -11.76 10.05
N GLY A 50 -3.80 -12.63 9.04
CA GLY A 50 -4.83 -12.54 8.01
C GLY A 50 -4.42 -11.80 6.74
N ALA A 51 -3.14 -11.46 6.56
CA ALA A 51 -2.66 -10.86 5.32
C ALA A 51 -2.64 -11.91 4.19
N GLN A 52 -3.30 -11.61 3.09
CA GLN A 52 -3.40 -12.49 1.93
C GLN A 52 -2.47 -12.07 0.77
N ILE A 53 -1.96 -10.87 0.82
CA ILE A 53 -1.06 -10.24 -0.15
C ILE A 53 -0.14 -9.28 0.57
N ILE A 54 1.09 -9.15 0.07
CA ILE A 54 2.07 -8.16 0.58
C ILE A 54 2.57 -7.28 -0.57
N LEU A 55 3.21 -6.17 -0.22
CA LEU A 55 3.87 -5.29 -1.17
C LEU A 55 5.39 -5.39 -1.05
N GLY A 56 6.08 -5.59 -2.17
CA GLY A 56 7.53 -5.47 -2.30
C GLY A 56 7.93 -4.16 -2.99
N ASN A 57 9.10 -3.59 -2.65
CA ASN A 57 9.56 -2.36 -3.27
C ASN A 57 10.64 -2.65 -4.34
N THR A 58 10.27 -2.48 -5.60
CA THR A 58 11.10 -2.75 -6.78
C THR A 58 12.46 -2.06 -6.71
N PHE A 59 12.48 -0.76 -6.43
CA PHE A 59 13.72 0.02 -6.32
C PHE A 59 14.67 -0.53 -5.25
N HIS A 60 14.16 -0.79 -4.06
CA HIS A 60 14.97 -1.26 -2.95
C HIS A 60 15.55 -2.66 -3.19
N LEU A 61 14.73 -3.56 -3.74
CA LEU A 61 15.13 -4.93 -4.05
C LEU A 61 16.12 -4.99 -5.22
N ALA A 62 16.00 -4.11 -6.22
CA ALA A 62 16.95 -4.00 -7.31
C ALA A 62 18.35 -3.53 -6.86
N ILE A 63 18.41 -2.62 -5.86
CA ILE A 63 19.69 -2.14 -5.31
C ILE A 63 20.26 -3.12 -4.28
N THR A 64 19.40 -3.73 -3.47
CA THR A 64 19.81 -4.62 -2.37
C THR A 64 18.72 -5.65 -2.08
N PRO A 65 18.95 -6.94 -2.25
CA PRO A 65 20.25 -7.58 -2.56
C PRO A 65 20.69 -7.50 -4.03
N GLY A 66 19.80 -7.11 -4.95
CA GLY A 66 19.95 -7.19 -6.38
C GLY A 66 19.08 -8.31 -6.97
N THR A 67 18.65 -8.14 -8.23
CA THR A 67 17.77 -9.11 -8.88
C THR A 67 18.43 -10.46 -9.15
N ASP A 68 19.74 -10.49 -9.37
CA ASP A 68 20.52 -11.70 -9.57
C ASP A 68 20.52 -12.63 -8.34
N VAL A 69 20.58 -12.05 -7.15
CA VAL A 69 20.46 -12.80 -5.89
C VAL A 69 19.07 -13.41 -5.75
N ILE A 70 18.03 -12.65 -6.07
CA ILE A 70 16.62 -13.11 -5.97
C ILE A 70 16.35 -14.19 -7.00
N GLU A 71 16.77 -14.01 -8.26
CA GLU A 71 16.64 -15.00 -9.33
C GLU A 71 17.37 -16.33 -9.01
N ALA A 72 18.48 -16.28 -8.28
CA ALA A 72 19.20 -17.48 -7.83
C ALA A 72 18.38 -18.35 -6.86
N HIS A 73 17.35 -17.80 -6.20
CA HIS A 73 16.39 -18.51 -5.35
C HIS A 73 15.13 -18.94 -6.12
N GLY A 74 14.96 -18.49 -7.37
CA GLY A 74 13.77 -18.66 -8.18
C GLY A 74 13.06 -17.33 -8.41
N ASP A 75 12.46 -16.78 -7.37
CA ASP A 75 11.81 -15.45 -7.39
C ASP A 75 11.78 -14.83 -5.98
N LEU A 76 11.07 -13.70 -5.82
CA LEU A 76 10.95 -13.03 -4.53
C LEU A 76 10.18 -13.87 -3.49
N HIS A 77 9.21 -14.69 -3.92
CA HIS A 77 8.44 -15.57 -3.04
C HIS A 77 9.35 -16.61 -2.38
N ASP A 78 10.17 -17.30 -3.17
CA ASP A 78 11.11 -18.30 -2.67
C ASP A 78 12.21 -17.64 -1.83
N PHE A 79 12.72 -16.47 -2.27
CA PHE A 79 13.74 -15.72 -1.54
C PHE A 79 13.30 -15.33 -0.12
N MET A 80 12.05 -14.90 0.05
CA MET A 80 11.54 -14.45 1.35
C MET A 80 10.61 -15.44 2.05
N HIS A 81 10.42 -16.62 1.48
CA HIS A 81 9.53 -17.68 1.98
C HIS A 81 8.06 -17.25 2.11
N TRP A 82 7.56 -16.44 1.19
CA TRP A 82 6.17 -15.99 1.15
C TRP A 82 5.34 -16.83 0.18
N GLN A 83 4.20 -17.38 0.62
CA GLN A 83 3.40 -18.30 -0.17
C GLN A 83 2.24 -17.64 -0.93
N GLY A 84 1.83 -16.44 -0.51
CA GLY A 84 0.73 -15.69 -1.12
C GLY A 84 1.15 -14.82 -2.30
N PRO A 85 0.22 -14.10 -2.93
CA PRO A 85 0.52 -13.10 -3.95
C PRO A 85 1.41 -11.96 -3.43
N ILE A 86 2.22 -11.39 -4.35
CA ILE A 86 3.03 -10.19 -4.12
C ILE A 86 2.66 -9.14 -5.17
N LEU A 87 2.37 -7.91 -4.73
CA LEU A 87 2.40 -6.72 -5.56
C LEU A 87 3.78 -6.07 -5.42
N THR A 88 4.42 -5.69 -6.52
CA THR A 88 5.59 -4.81 -6.47
C THR A 88 5.23 -3.44 -7.01
N ASP A 89 5.68 -2.38 -6.31
CA ASP A 89 5.57 -1.02 -6.81
C ASP A 89 6.44 -0.80 -8.06
N SER A 90 6.26 0.34 -8.73
CA SER A 90 7.04 0.66 -9.91
C SER A 90 8.50 1.05 -9.64
N GLY A 91 8.82 1.43 -8.40
CA GLY A 91 10.06 2.12 -8.03
C GLY A 91 10.03 3.64 -8.26
N GLY A 92 9.04 4.16 -8.97
CA GLY A 92 8.94 5.59 -9.33
C GLY A 92 8.90 6.51 -8.12
N PHE A 93 8.09 6.21 -7.10
CA PHE A 93 7.99 7.02 -5.88
C PHE A 93 9.30 7.06 -5.08
N GLN A 94 10.03 5.95 -4.96
CA GLN A 94 11.32 5.91 -4.25
C GLN A 94 12.37 6.75 -4.98
N VAL A 95 12.39 6.68 -6.31
CA VAL A 95 13.24 7.55 -7.14
C VAL A 95 12.79 9.01 -7.01
N PHE A 96 11.47 9.27 -6.94
CA PHE A 96 10.93 10.60 -6.65
C PHE A 96 11.45 11.15 -5.32
N SER A 97 11.49 10.35 -4.27
CA SER A 97 11.95 10.76 -2.93
C SER A 97 13.43 11.14 -2.84
N LEU A 98 14.26 10.79 -3.84
CA LEU A 98 15.69 11.16 -3.91
C LEU A 98 15.90 12.65 -4.21
N GLY A 99 14.87 13.41 -4.57
CA GLY A 99 14.91 14.87 -4.73
C GLY A 99 15.93 15.35 -5.77
N ALA A 100 16.80 16.29 -5.39
CA ALA A 100 17.79 16.91 -6.28
C ALA A 100 18.86 15.95 -6.85
N MET A 101 18.96 14.73 -6.36
CA MET A 101 19.91 13.72 -6.86
C MET A 101 19.41 12.96 -8.11
N ARG A 102 18.28 13.35 -8.67
CA ARG A 102 17.67 12.72 -9.84
C ARG A 102 17.54 13.68 -11.00
N LYS A 103 17.58 13.15 -12.22
CA LYS A 103 17.25 13.86 -13.46
C LYS A 103 16.19 13.07 -14.23
N ILE A 104 15.02 13.66 -14.39
CA ILE A 104 13.89 13.08 -15.14
C ILE A 104 14.03 13.47 -16.62
N SER A 105 13.77 12.54 -17.50
CA SER A 105 13.74 12.71 -18.96
C SER A 105 12.60 11.88 -19.56
N GLU A 106 12.35 12.02 -20.85
CA GLU A 106 11.38 11.18 -21.57
C GLU A 106 11.73 9.68 -21.48
N GLN A 107 13.02 9.35 -21.44
CA GLN A 107 13.51 7.96 -21.41
C GLN A 107 13.27 7.32 -20.05
N GLY A 108 13.44 8.06 -18.97
CA GLY A 108 13.36 7.58 -17.60
C GLY A 108 14.07 8.53 -16.64
N VAL A 109 14.60 8.02 -15.55
CA VAL A 109 15.23 8.79 -14.47
C VAL A 109 16.65 8.34 -14.23
N ASP A 110 17.60 9.27 -14.34
CA ASP A 110 18.98 9.11 -13.88
C ASP A 110 19.08 9.54 -12.43
N PHE A 111 19.71 8.73 -11.59
CA PHE A 111 19.94 9.07 -10.18
C PHE A 111 21.20 8.39 -9.64
N ARG A 112 21.59 8.76 -8.42
CA ARG A 112 22.70 8.10 -7.73
C ARG A 112 22.19 7.14 -6.66
N SER A 113 22.78 5.96 -6.64
CA SER A 113 22.51 4.96 -5.59
C SER A 113 22.77 5.56 -4.20
N PRO A 114 21.79 5.50 -3.28
CA PRO A 114 22.00 5.96 -1.91
C PRO A 114 22.98 5.08 -1.13
N LYS A 115 23.34 3.89 -1.66
CA LYS A 115 24.23 2.93 -1.02
C LYS A 115 25.70 3.23 -1.28
N ASN A 116 26.06 3.51 -2.52
CA ASN A 116 27.46 3.61 -2.97
C ASN A 116 27.75 4.78 -3.92
N GLY A 117 26.73 5.57 -4.26
CA GLY A 117 26.86 6.73 -5.14
C GLY A 117 26.93 6.41 -6.64
N ASP A 118 26.83 5.15 -7.05
CA ASP A 118 26.85 4.74 -8.45
C ASP A 118 25.69 5.38 -9.22
N LYS A 119 25.94 5.67 -10.51
CA LYS A 119 24.89 6.12 -11.41
C LYS A 119 23.97 4.96 -11.77
N ILE A 120 22.69 5.17 -11.58
CA ILE A 120 21.62 4.22 -11.94
C ILE A 120 20.65 4.93 -12.86
N PHE A 121 20.22 4.23 -13.89
CA PHE A 121 19.11 4.61 -14.73
C PHE A 121 17.94 3.67 -14.47
N MET A 122 16.72 4.22 -14.39
CA MET A 122 15.48 3.45 -14.30
C MET A 122 14.42 4.13 -15.14
N GLY A 123 13.86 3.38 -16.08
CA GLY A 123 12.74 3.77 -16.90
C GLY A 123 11.66 2.70 -16.90
N PRO A 124 10.63 2.87 -17.75
CA PRO A 124 9.55 1.90 -17.88
C PRO A 124 10.04 0.48 -18.17
N GLU A 125 10.98 0.33 -19.06
CA GLU A 125 11.50 -0.98 -19.48
C GLU A 125 12.28 -1.66 -18.35
N GLU A 126 13.19 -0.93 -17.70
CA GLU A 126 13.97 -1.46 -16.57
C GLU A 126 13.07 -1.85 -15.40
N SER A 127 12.06 -1.04 -15.08
CA SER A 127 11.09 -1.36 -14.04
C SER A 127 10.33 -2.66 -14.34
N MET A 128 9.86 -2.84 -15.59
CA MET A 128 9.17 -4.07 -15.98
C MET A 128 10.10 -5.29 -15.93
N GLN A 129 11.35 -5.15 -16.36
CA GLN A 129 12.35 -6.23 -16.30
C GLN A 129 12.66 -6.62 -14.86
N ILE A 130 12.84 -5.65 -13.96
CA ILE A 130 13.07 -5.91 -12.53
C ILE A 130 11.87 -6.64 -11.92
N GLN A 131 10.65 -6.14 -12.08
CA GLN A 131 9.45 -6.76 -11.52
C GLN A 131 9.19 -8.17 -12.10
N ASN A 132 9.56 -8.40 -13.38
CA ASN A 132 9.52 -9.73 -13.98
C ASN A 132 10.49 -10.70 -13.28
N LYS A 133 11.72 -10.27 -12.98
CA LYS A 133 12.71 -11.05 -12.23
C LYS A 133 12.31 -11.30 -10.79
N LEU A 134 11.59 -10.36 -10.17
CA LEU A 134 11.01 -10.53 -8.84
C LEU A 134 9.86 -11.55 -8.82
N GLY A 135 9.27 -11.88 -9.97
CA GLY A 135 8.15 -12.82 -10.06
C GLY A 135 6.83 -12.29 -9.49
N SER A 136 6.64 -10.96 -9.49
CA SER A 136 5.46 -10.30 -8.89
C SER A 136 4.16 -10.75 -9.52
N ASP A 137 3.13 -11.03 -8.73
CA ASP A 137 1.79 -11.40 -9.23
C ASP A 137 1.01 -10.17 -9.73
N ILE A 138 1.27 -9.00 -9.15
CA ILE A 138 0.80 -7.71 -9.64
C ILE A 138 2.01 -6.80 -9.87
N VAL A 139 2.14 -6.35 -11.10
CA VAL A 139 3.20 -5.46 -11.61
C VAL A 139 2.61 -4.06 -11.75
N MET A 140 3.31 -3.02 -11.30
CA MET A 140 2.88 -1.64 -11.47
C MET A 140 3.62 -0.98 -12.62
N ILE A 141 2.93 -0.22 -13.48
CA ILE A 141 3.60 0.61 -14.50
C ILE A 141 4.57 1.60 -13.86
N PHE A 142 5.62 2.00 -14.59
CA PHE A 142 6.50 3.08 -14.15
C PHE A 142 5.81 4.42 -14.36
N ASP A 143 5.81 5.29 -13.34
CA ASP A 143 5.12 6.57 -13.33
C ASP A 143 5.96 7.68 -12.71
N GLU A 144 5.60 8.91 -12.99
CA GLU A 144 6.13 10.09 -12.32
C GLU A 144 5.14 10.58 -11.27
N CYS A 145 5.56 10.55 -9.99
CA CYS A 145 4.78 11.11 -8.91
C CYS A 145 4.91 12.63 -8.90
N THR A 146 3.82 13.33 -9.21
CA THR A 146 3.78 14.81 -9.17
C THR A 146 3.97 15.30 -7.73
N PRO A 147 4.86 16.29 -7.46
CA PRO A 147 5.01 16.87 -6.13
C PRO A 147 3.76 17.64 -5.69
N TYR A 148 3.57 17.79 -4.39
CA TYR A 148 2.55 18.67 -3.83
C TYR A 148 3.22 19.81 -3.04
N PRO A 149 2.78 21.08 -3.20
CA PRO A 149 1.84 21.53 -4.23
C PRO A 149 2.48 21.60 -5.63
N ALA A 150 1.67 21.43 -6.67
CA ALA A 150 2.06 21.67 -8.05
C ALA A 150 1.01 22.53 -8.75
N ASP A 151 1.44 23.44 -9.63
CA ASP A 151 0.53 24.13 -10.51
C ASP A 151 -0.01 23.20 -11.61
N LYS A 152 -1.07 23.62 -12.28
CA LYS A 152 -1.74 22.79 -13.29
C LYS A 152 -0.83 22.43 -14.47
N PRO A 153 -0.02 23.34 -15.05
CA PRO A 153 0.92 22.99 -16.10
C PRO A 153 1.94 21.92 -15.69
N THR A 154 2.49 22.02 -14.48
CA THR A 154 3.42 21.02 -13.93
C THR A 154 2.72 19.66 -13.75
N ALA A 155 1.51 19.65 -13.19
CA ALA A 155 0.74 18.42 -13.02
C ALA A 155 0.36 17.77 -14.36
N ASP A 156 0.03 18.58 -15.38
CA ASP A 156 -0.26 18.09 -16.72
C ASP A 156 0.99 17.47 -17.38
N GLN A 157 2.12 18.16 -17.37
CA GLN A 157 3.37 17.62 -17.92
C GLN A 157 3.76 16.29 -17.29
N SER A 158 3.68 16.19 -15.97
CA SER A 158 3.97 14.96 -15.22
C SER A 158 2.98 13.83 -15.58
N MET A 159 1.68 14.14 -15.64
CA MET A 159 0.65 13.18 -16.04
C MET A 159 0.88 12.67 -17.48
N GLN A 160 1.15 13.57 -18.44
CA GLN A 160 1.41 13.20 -19.84
C GLN A 160 2.65 12.31 -19.97
N LEU A 161 3.72 12.60 -19.19
CA LEU A 161 4.91 11.73 -19.15
C LEU A 161 4.54 10.34 -18.61
N SER A 162 3.79 10.28 -17.50
CA SER A 162 3.33 9.02 -16.91
C SER A 162 2.47 8.20 -17.90
N LEU A 163 1.63 8.85 -18.72
CA LEU A 163 0.85 8.17 -19.76
C LEU A 163 1.73 7.58 -20.87
N ARG A 164 2.78 8.28 -21.30
CA ARG A 164 3.74 7.75 -22.28
C ARG A 164 4.54 6.59 -21.70
N TRP A 165 4.95 6.69 -20.44
CA TRP A 165 5.62 5.62 -19.69
C TRP A 165 4.70 4.41 -19.45
N ALA A 166 3.40 4.63 -19.24
CA ALA A 166 2.41 3.57 -19.12
C ALA A 166 2.32 2.71 -20.41
N LYS A 167 2.33 3.35 -21.59
CA LYS A 167 2.37 2.65 -22.89
C LYS A 167 3.64 1.84 -23.04
N ARG A 168 4.81 2.41 -22.70
CA ARG A 168 6.11 1.71 -22.76
C ARG A 168 6.16 0.55 -21.78
N SER A 169 5.69 0.75 -20.54
CA SER A 169 5.60 -0.33 -19.54
C SER A 169 4.77 -1.50 -20.06
N LYS A 170 3.61 -1.23 -20.66
CA LYS A 170 2.76 -2.27 -21.24
C LYS A 170 3.45 -3.03 -22.37
N LEU A 171 4.08 -2.32 -23.28
CA LEU A 171 4.81 -2.93 -24.41
C LEU A 171 5.95 -3.83 -23.93
N GLU A 172 6.73 -3.39 -22.92
CA GLU A 172 7.81 -4.21 -22.39
C GLU A 172 7.27 -5.41 -21.59
N HIS A 173 6.20 -5.25 -20.82
CA HIS A 173 5.52 -6.34 -20.12
C HIS A 173 5.06 -7.44 -21.10
N GLU A 174 4.46 -7.05 -22.22
CA GLU A 174 4.03 -7.96 -23.28
C GLU A 174 5.24 -8.64 -23.98
N LYS A 175 6.30 -7.88 -24.29
CA LYS A 175 7.54 -8.38 -24.88
C LYS A 175 8.25 -9.40 -23.99
N LEU A 176 8.23 -9.21 -22.67
CA LEU A 176 8.72 -10.17 -21.67
C LEU A 176 7.84 -11.42 -21.56
N ASN A 177 6.71 -11.46 -22.27
CA ASN A 177 5.69 -12.51 -22.18
C ASN A 177 5.23 -12.76 -20.72
N ASN A 178 5.28 -11.73 -19.88
CA ASN A 178 4.82 -11.80 -18.51
C ASN A 178 3.29 -11.96 -18.49
N LYS A 179 2.78 -12.97 -17.77
CA LYS A 179 1.34 -13.28 -17.66
C LYS A 179 0.73 -12.81 -16.33
N ASN A 180 1.51 -12.17 -15.49
CA ASN A 180 1.04 -11.60 -14.24
C ASN A 180 0.26 -10.30 -14.51
N ALA A 181 -0.53 -9.87 -13.55
CA ALA A 181 -1.38 -8.70 -13.72
C ALA A 181 -0.55 -7.42 -13.83
N LEU A 182 -0.91 -6.53 -14.75
CA LEU A 182 -0.32 -5.21 -14.89
C LEU A 182 -1.34 -4.14 -14.51
N PHE A 183 -0.99 -3.26 -13.55
CA PHE A 183 -1.85 -2.17 -13.10
C PHE A 183 -1.38 -0.82 -13.63
N GLY A 184 -2.34 -0.02 -14.13
CA GLY A 184 -2.13 1.38 -14.49
C GLY A 184 -2.19 2.28 -13.26
N ILE A 185 -1.49 3.43 -13.30
CA ILE A 185 -1.46 4.42 -12.21
C ILE A 185 -2.01 5.75 -12.72
N VAL A 186 -3.12 6.19 -12.12
CA VAL A 186 -3.77 7.47 -12.45
C VAL A 186 -3.03 8.60 -11.77
N GLN A 187 -2.48 9.53 -12.54
CA GLN A 187 -1.85 10.77 -12.10
C GLN A 187 -2.70 11.99 -12.51
N GLY A 188 -2.29 13.22 -12.18
CA GLY A 188 -2.98 14.46 -12.52
C GLY A 188 -3.09 15.46 -11.37
N GLY A 189 -2.29 15.28 -10.29
CA GLY A 189 -2.29 16.14 -9.11
C GLY A 189 -3.68 16.25 -8.47
N MET A 190 -4.08 17.47 -8.08
CA MET A 190 -5.40 17.76 -7.49
C MET A 190 -6.41 18.24 -8.55
N TYR A 191 -6.10 18.10 -9.85
CA TYR A 191 -6.91 18.64 -10.95
C TYR A 191 -7.83 17.54 -11.52
N GLU A 192 -9.14 17.74 -11.37
CA GLU A 192 -10.14 16.74 -11.78
C GLU A 192 -10.11 16.46 -13.27
N ASP A 193 -9.97 17.46 -14.11
CA ASP A 193 -9.91 17.32 -15.56
C ASP A 193 -8.69 16.49 -16.02
N LEU A 194 -7.50 16.74 -15.41
CA LEU A 194 -6.30 15.95 -15.69
C LEU A 194 -6.46 14.48 -15.24
N ARG A 195 -7.03 14.24 -14.06
CA ARG A 195 -7.29 12.88 -13.61
C ARG A 195 -8.31 12.15 -14.49
N ARG A 196 -9.33 12.84 -14.99
CA ARG A 196 -10.29 12.27 -15.94
C ARG A 196 -9.62 11.89 -17.26
N GLU A 197 -8.73 12.75 -17.78
CA GLU A 197 -7.91 12.47 -18.96
C GLU A 197 -7.00 11.27 -18.72
N SER A 198 -6.30 11.23 -17.60
CA SER A 198 -5.44 10.12 -17.20
C SER A 198 -6.20 8.78 -17.18
N ILE A 199 -7.39 8.74 -16.57
CA ILE A 199 -8.24 7.55 -16.55
C ILE A 199 -8.60 7.12 -17.96
N LYS A 200 -9.09 8.05 -18.80
CA LYS A 200 -9.51 7.76 -20.17
C LYS A 200 -8.39 7.11 -20.98
N GLU A 201 -7.19 7.70 -20.92
CA GLU A 201 -6.04 7.19 -21.67
C GLU A 201 -5.54 5.84 -21.12
N LEU A 202 -5.50 5.66 -19.78
CA LEU A 202 -5.13 4.38 -19.18
C LEU A 202 -6.13 3.27 -19.50
N VAL A 203 -7.43 3.57 -19.52
CA VAL A 203 -8.47 2.61 -19.91
C VAL A 203 -8.35 2.24 -21.40
N ASN A 204 -8.01 3.20 -22.28
CA ASN A 204 -7.75 2.93 -23.69
C ASN A 204 -6.52 2.03 -23.91
N ILE A 205 -5.45 2.19 -23.10
CA ILE A 205 -4.28 1.30 -23.09
C ILE A 205 -4.70 -0.10 -22.61
N GLY A 206 -5.53 -0.18 -21.58
CA GLY A 206 -6.09 -1.40 -21.01
C GLY A 206 -5.16 -2.08 -20.00
N PHE A 207 -5.57 -2.15 -18.75
CA PHE A 207 -4.85 -2.78 -17.63
C PHE A 207 -5.76 -3.75 -16.87
N ASP A 208 -5.13 -4.63 -16.07
CA ASP A 208 -5.85 -5.59 -15.23
C ASP A 208 -6.44 -4.98 -13.97
N GLY A 209 -5.92 -3.81 -13.55
CA GLY A 209 -6.39 -3.01 -12.43
C GLY A 209 -5.88 -1.58 -12.53
N TYR A 210 -6.39 -0.69 -11.67
CA TYR A 210 -6.05 0.73 -11.70
C TYR A 210 -5.72 1.23 -10.30
N ALA A 211 -4.55 1.86 -10.17
CA ALA A 211 -4.13 2.53 -8.96
C ALA A 211 -4.36 4.04 -9.05
N ILE A 212 -4.59 4.66 -7.91
CA ILE A 212 -4.66 6.10 -7.75
C ILE A 212 -3.34 6.54 -7.10
N GLY A 213 -2.49 7.17 -7.91
CA GLY A 213 -1.21 7.74 -7.47
C GLY A 213 -1.28 9.23 -7.18
N GLY A 214 -0.18 9.79 -6.68
CA GLY A 214 -0.04 11.22 -6.41
C GLY A 214 -0.99 11.75 -5.33
N LEU A 215 -1.40 10.90 -4.39
CA LEU A 215 -2.09 11.24 -3.15
C LEU A 215 -1.24 10.78 -1.94
N SER A 216 -1.48 11.37 -0.77
CA SER A 216 -0.66 11.17 0.44
C SER A 216 0.81 11.60 0.25
N VAL A 217 1.02 12.65 -0.53
CA VAL A 217 2.34 13.23 -0.86
C VAL A 217 2.56 14.60 -0.20
N GLY A 218 1.72 14.96 0.76
CA GLY A 218 1.80 16.20 1.54
C GLY A 218 0.57 17.10 1.48
N GLU A 219 -0.44 16.74 0.70
CA GLU A 219 -1.71 17.46 0.63
C GLU A 219 -2.52 17.32 1.94
N PRO A 220 -3.39 18.31 2.27
CA PRO A 220 -4.39 18.17 3.31
C PRO A 220 -5.33 17.00 3.03
N LYS A 221 -5.82 16.33 4.08
CA LYS A 221 -6.74 15.18 3.94
C LYS A 221 -8.00 15.53 3.15
N GLU A 222 -8.50 16.74 3.31
CA GLU A 222 -9.67 17.25 2.62
C GLU A 222 -9.48 17.27 1.10
N GLU A 223 -8.27 17.59 0.61
CA GLU A 223 -7.95 17.55 -0.82
C GLU A 223 -7.91 16.12 -1.34
N MET A 224 -7.31 15.20 -0.61
CA MET A 224 -7.33 13.78 -0.95
C MET A 224 -8.78 13.26 -1.02
N MET A 225 -9.62 13.58 -0.02
CA MET A 225 -11.02 13.14 0.00
C MET A 225 -11.83 13.71 -1.16
N LYS A 226 -11.63 14.98 -1.54
CA LYS A 226 -12.25 15.57 -2.74
C LYS A 226 -11.94 14.78 -4.01
N VAL A 227 -10.68 14.35 -4.17
CA VAL A 227 -10.31 13.49 -5.31
C VAL A 227 -11.02 12.15 -5.25
N LEU A 228 -11.10 11.53 -4.08
CA LEU A 228 -11.75 10.23 -3.90
C LEU A 228 -13.29 10.31 -4.04
N ASP A 229 -13.91 11.47 -3.86
CA ASP A 229 -15.37 11.62 -4.01
C ASP A 229 -15.84 11.36 -5.45
N TYR A 230 -15.02 11.67 -6.46
CA TYR A 230 -15.42 11.54 -7.88
C TYR A 230 -14.61 10.50 -8.66
N LEU A 231 -13.37 10.23 -8.27
CA LEU A 231 -12.44 9.48 -9.14
C LEU A 231 -12.74 7.98 -9.20
N PRO A 232 -13.00 7.27 -8.09
CA PRO A 232 -13.20 5.81 -8.13
C PRO A 232 -14.35 5.39 -9.05
N ASP A 233 -15.42 6.18 -9.12
CA ASP A 233 -16.59 5.90 -9.96
C ASP A 233 -16.30 6.02 -11.48
N LYS A 234 -15.17 6.61 -11.85
CA LYS A 234 -14.73 6.73 -13.26
C LYS A 234 -13.86 5.57 -13.71
N LEU A 235 -13.37 4.78 -12.77
CA LEU A 235 -12.60 3.57 -13.05
C LEU A 235 -13.53 2.41 -13.43
N PRO A 236 -13.11 1.46 -14.29
CA PRO A 236 -13.90 0.31 -14.67
C PRO A 236 -14.42 -0.46 -13.45
N ALA A 237 -15.70 -0.82 -13.48
CA ALA A 237 -16.35 -1.49 -12.35
C ALA A 237 -15.87 -2.94 -12.16
N ASP A 238 -15.45 -3.59 -13.24
CA ASP A 238 -14.98 -4.96 -13.31
C ASP A 238 -13.46 -5.10 -13.02
N LYS A 239 -12.82 -4.01 -12.57
CA LYS A 239 -11.38 -3.98 -12.24
C LYS A 239 -11.16 -3.57 -10.79
N PRO A 240 -10.10 -4.10 -10.13
CA PRO A 240 -9.72 -3.65 -8.78
C PRO A 240 -9.18 -2.23 -8.81
N ARG A 241 -9.44 -1.49 -7.72
CA ARG A 241 -9.07 -0.09 -7.51
C ARG A 241 -8.13 0.00 -6.31
N TYR A 242 -6.92 0.48 -6.53
CA TYR A 242 -5.86 0.53 -5.54
C TYR A 242 -5.51 1.97 -5.18
N LEU A 243 -5.60 2.35 -3.90
CA LEU A 243 -5.12 3.64 -3.39
C LEU A 243 -3.73 3.48 -2.78
N MET A 244 -2.73 4.03 -3.44
CA MET A 244 -1.32 3.83 -3.11
C MET A 244 -0.88 4.64 -1.89
N GLY A 245 -0.14 4.01 -0.97
CA GLY A 245 0.54 4.66 0.15
C GLY A 245 -0.36 5.19 1.27
N VAL A 246 -1.64 4.83 1.28
CA VAL A 246 -2.66 5.31 2.24
C VAL A 246 -3.11 4.16 3.14
N GLY A 247 -3.29 4.33 4.39
CA GLY A 247 -3.08 5.46 5.28
C GLY A 247 -3.42 5.11 6.73
N THR A 248 -3.96 6.05 7.48
CA THR A 248 -4.50 5.80 8.83
C THR A 248 -5.77 4.95 8.77
N PRO A 249 -6.18 4.30 9.90
CA PRO A 249 -7.45 3.56 9.92
C PRO A 249 -8.65 4.36 9.42
N SER A 250 -8.75 5.64 9.78
CA SER A 250 -9.83 6.51 9.28
C SER A 250 -9.75 6.75 7.78
N ASP A 251 -8.54 6.91 7.23
CA ASP A 251 -8.37 7.08 5.77
C ASP A 251 -8.82 5.83 5.01
N LEU A 252 -8.55 4.63 5.57
CA LEU A 252 -8.98 3.36 4.98
C LEU A 252 -10.51 3.23 4.97
N VAL A 253 -11.18 3.55 6.09
CA VAL A 253 -12.66 3.51 6.19
C VAL A 253 -13.28 4.49 5.20
N GLU A 254 -12.77 5.73 5.13
CA GLU A 254 -13.25 6.74 4.18
C GLU A 254 -13.03 6.36 2.72
N ALA A 255 -11.90 5.74 2.40
CA ALA A 255 -11.60 5.34 1.04
C ALA A 255 -12.41 4.10 0.60
N VAL A 256 -12.65 3.13 1.49
CA VAL A 256 -13.54 1.99 1.23
C VAL A 256 -14.97 2.46 0.99
N ASP A 257 -15.47 3.42 1.79
CA ASP A 257 -16.79 4.05 1.59
C ASP A 257 -16.94 4.68 0.18
N ARG A 258 -15.81 5.09 -0.43
CA ARG A 258 -15.73 5.68 -1.77
C ARG A 258 -15.39 4.70 -2.88
N GLY A 259 -15.30 3.40 -2.57
CA GLY A 259 -15.15 2.34 -3.57
C GLY A 259 -13.71 1.93 -3.89
N ILE A 260 -12.79 2.08 -2.96
CA ILE A 260 -11.41 1.56 -3.08
C ILE A 260 -11.35 0.12 -2.57
N ASP A 261 -10.59 -0.72 -3.28
CA ASP A 261 -10.49 -2.16 -3.04
C ASP A 261 -9.15 -2.57 -2.36
N MET A 262 -8.06 -1.82 -2.59
CA MET A 262 -6.72 -2.20 -2.15
C MET A 262 -5.96 -1.02 -1.56
N PHE A 263 -5.11 -1.32 -0.58
CA PHE A 263 -4.30 -0.34 0.15
C PHE A 263 -2.94 -0.91 0.51
N ASP A 264 -1.94 -0.03 0.60
CA ASP A 264 -0.68 -0.27 1.27
C ASP A 264 -0.30 0.95 2.10
N CYS A 265 0.44 0.76 3.16
CA CYS A 265 1.11 1.84 3.86
C CYS A 265 2.20 1.29 4.79
N VAL A 266 3.29 2.04 4.94
CA VAL A 266 4.34 1.71 5.92
C VAL A 266 3.94 2.08 7.36
N MET A 267 2.85 2.82 7.54
CA MET A 267 2.42 3.33 8.86
C MET A 267 2.26 2.26 9.93
N PRO A 268 1.56 1.13 9.70
CA PRO A 268 1.37 0.15 10.78
C PRO A 268 2.69 -0.31 11.37
N THR A 269 3.65 -0.68 10.53
CA THR A 269 4.95 -1.18 10.97
C THR A 269 5.89 -0.06 11.44
N ARG A 270 5.89 1.09 10.76
CA ARG A 270 6.72 2.25 11.16
C ARG A 270 6.27 2.84 12.48
N ASN A 271 4.98 3.05 12.65
CA ASN A 271 4.39 3.60 13.88
C ASN A 271 4.58 2.64 15.06
N ALA A 272 4.41 1.34 14.85
CA ALA A 272 4.67 0.32 15.87
C ALA A 272 6.07 0.43 16.47
N ARG A 273 7.10 0.49 15.61
CA ARG A 273 8.50 0.64 16.06
C ARG A 273 8.76 1.96 16.81
N ASN A 274 7.95 2.99 16.53
CA ASN A 274 8.01 4.28 17.21
C ASN A 274 7.10 4.38 18.45
N GLY A 275 6.36 3.29 18.77
CA GLY A 275 5.48 3.24 19.92
C GLY A 275 4.14 3.96 19.76
N TYR A 276 3.68 4.12 18.50
CA TYR A 276 2.35 4.60 18.14
C TYR A 276 1.50 3.41 17.72
N LEU A 277 0.49 3.07 18.54
CA LEU A 277 -0.31 1.85 18.39
C LEU A 277 -1.76 2.22 18.10
N PHE A 278 -2.29 1.66 17.02
CA PHE A 278 -3.67 1.88 16.62
C PHE A 278 -4.59 0.94 17.41
N THR A 279 -5.62 1.49 18.04
CA THR A 279 -6.59 0.70 18.81
C THR A 279 -8.01 1.03 18.39
N SER A 280 -8.96 0.21 18.79
CA SER A 280 -10.39 0.47 18.58
C SER A 280 -10.85 1.80 19.21
N MET A 281 -10.12 2.30 20.21
CA MET A 281 -10.42 3.54 20.92
C MET A 281 -9.46 4.69 20.58
N GLY A 282 -8.73 4.63 19.47
CA GLY A 282 -7.79 5.67 19.06
C GLY A 282 -6.32 5.28 19.18
N ILE A 283 -5.42 6.26 19.16
CA ILE A 283 -3.97 6.02 19.14
C ILE A 283 -3.39 6.00 20.54
N VAL A 284 -2.75 4.89 20.90
CA VAL A 284 -1.96 4.76 22.12
C VAL A 284 -0.50 5.09 21.83
N LYS A 285 0.03 6.16 22.46
CA LYS A 285 1.45 6.51 22.46
C LYS A 285 2.14 5.83 23.64
N ILE A 286 2.55 4.56 23.47
CA ILE A 286 2.98 3.68 24.57
C ILE A 286 4.20 4.21 25.36
N ARG A 287 4.94 5.18 24.82
CA ARG A 287 6.06 5.86 25.52
C ARG A 287 5.61 6.81 26.64
N ASN A 288 4.32 7.18 26.69
CA ASN A 288 3.80 8.12 27.68
C ASN A 288 3.88 7.54 29.10
N ALA A 289 4.32 8.37 30.05
CA ALA A 289 4.64 7.94 31.42
C ALA A 289 3.45 7.34 32.18
N HIS A 290 2.21 7.73 31.88
CA HIS A 290 1.02 7.20 32.55
C HIS A 290 0.81 5.70 32.34
N TYR A 291 1.36 5.11 31.23
CA TYR A 291 1.31 3.67 30.98
C TYR A 291 2.28 2.85 31.86
N ARG A 292 3.16 3.50 32.62
CA ARG A 292 4.17 2.80 33.45
C ARG A 292 3.57 1.83 34.47
N LEU A 293 2.41 2.14 35.01
CA LEU A 293 1.70 1.30 35.98
C LEU A 293 0.38 0.73 35.43
N ASP A 294 0.12 0.88 34.13
CA ASP A 294 -1.11 0.38 33.52
C ASP A 294 -1.00 -1.12 33.22
N THR A 295 -1.63 -1.93 34.09
CA THR A 295 -1.66 -3.40 33.98
C THR A 295 -2.75 -3.93 33.04
N THR A 296 -3.49 -3.05 32.36
CA THR A 296 -4.52 -3.47 31.39
C THR A 296 -3.89 -3.83 30.05
N THR A 297 -4.63 -4.59 29.22
CA THR A 297 -4.23 -4.87 27.84
C THR A 297 -4.25 -3.62 26.98
N LEU A 298 -3.53 -3.66 25.85
CA LEU A 298 -3.42 -2.53 24.93
C LEU A 298 -4.77 -2.12 24.35
N ASP A 299 -5.55 -3.09 23.87
CA ASP A 299 -6.90 -2.91 23.36
C ASP A 299 -7.76 -4.10 23.78
N LYS A 300 -8.82 -3.83 24.55
CA LYS A 300 -9.74 -4.87 25.10
C LYS A 300 -10.59 -5.54 24.01
N ASN A 301 -10.74 -4.88 22.85
CA ASN A 301 -11.52 -5.39 21.71
C ASN A 301 -10.63 -6.13 20.69
N CYS A 302 -9.32 -6.26 20.96
CA CYS A 302 -8.36 -6.85 20.04
C CYS A 302 -7.92 -8.24 20.52
N ASN A 303 -8.01 -9.23 19.61
CA ASN A 303 -7.65 -10.61 19.88
C ASN A 303 -6.22 -10.98 19.41
N CYS A 304 -5.36 -10.00 19.09
CA CYS A 304 -4.00 -10.30 18.67
C CYS A 304 -3.17 -10.89 19.83
N TYR A 305 -2.08 -11.58 19.46
CA TYR A 305 -1.15 -12.17 20.42
C TYR A 305 -0.67 -11.17 21.49
N THR A 306 -0.37 -9.93 21.09
CA THR A 306 0.10 -8.89 22.00
C THR A 306 -0.96 -8.52 23.04
N CYS A 307 -2.21 -8.30 22.62
CA CYS A 307 -3.30 -7.93 23.51
C CYS A 307 -3.71 -9.06 24.48
N GLN A 308 -3.57 -10.30 24.06
CA GLN A 308 -3.91 -11.46 24.90
C GLN A 308 -2.87 -11.75 25.97
N ASN A 309 -1.60 -11.38 25.75
CA ASN A 309 -0.49 -11.86 26.59
C ASN A 309 0.25 -10.75 27.35
N TYR A 310 0.12 -9.48 26.95
CA TYR A 310 0.95 -8.40 27.48
C TYR A 310 0.14 -7.18 27.90
N THR A 311 0.64 -6.51 28.96
CA THR A 311 0.05 -5.28 29.49
C THR A 311 0.70 -4.03 28.87
N LYS A 312 0.00 -2.90 28.91
CA LYS A 312 0.56 -1.59 28.51
C LYS A 312 1.82 -1.25 29.30
N SER A 313 1.87 -1.56 30.60
CA SER A 313 3.06 -1.34 31.44
C SER A 313 4.29 -2.09 30.89
N TYR A 314 4.13 -3.35 30.50
CA TYR A 314 5.24 -4.13 29.92
C TYR A 314 5.66 -3.60 28.55
N LEU A 315 4.71 -3.32 27.66
CA LEU A 315 4.98 -2.71 26.36
C LEU A 315 5.67 -1.34 26.50
N HIS A 316 5.22 -0.51 27.46
CA HIS A 316 5.86 0.76 27.80
C HIS A 316 7.33 0.55 28.22
N HIS A 317 7.59 -0.41 29.11
CA HIS A 317 8.94 -0.73 29.56
C HIS A 317 9.86 -1.11 28.38
N LEU A 318 9.42 -2.07 27.56
CA LEU A 318 10.18 -2.53 26.39
C LEU A 318 10.45 -1.37 25.41
N GLN A 319 9.43 -0.55 25.13
CA GLN A 319 9.55 0.58 24.20
C GLN A 319 10.49 1.67 24.73
N ARG A 320 10.50 1.92 26.03
CA ARG A 320 11.40 2.88 26.68
C ARG A 320 12.87 2.42 26.66
N LYS A 321 13.09 1.11 26.68
CA LYS A 321 14.43 0.49 26.63
C LYS A 321 14.88 0.20 25.20
N ASN A 322 14.04 0.46 24.18
CA ASN A 322 14.29 0.16 22.78
C ASN A 322 14.60 -1.35 22.54
N GLU A 323 13.92 -2.22 23.32
CA GLU A 323 14.04 -3.66 23.14
C GLU A 323 13.50 -4.11 21.79
N ILE A 324 14.15 -5.06 21.11
CA ILE A 324 13.72 -5.60 19.83
C ILE A 324 12.32 -6.19 19.93
N LEU A 325 12.02 -6.86 21.05
CA LEU A 325 10.71 -7.44 21.33
C LEU A 325 9.57 -6.39 21.31
N SER A 326 9.85 -5.14 21.70
CA SER A 326 8.89 -4.04 21.56
C SER A 326 8.47 -3.84 20.11
N SER A 327 9.43 -3.74 19.19
CA SER A 327 9.15 -3.57 17.76
C SER A 327 8.30 -4.72 17.22
N ARG A 328 8.57 -5.96 17.64
CA ARG A 328 7.82 -7.15 17.22
C ARG A 328 6.39 -7.14 17.75
N LEU A 329 6.19 -7.04 19.08
CA LEU A 329 4.87 -7.07 19.70
C LEU A 329 3.96 -5.93 19.20
N ASN A 330 4.52 -4.74 19.08
CA ASN A 330 3.81 -3.59 18.58
C ASN A 330 3.42 -3.76 17.09
N THR A 331 4.30 -4.37 16.27
CA THR A 331 4.01 -4.63 14.86
C THR A 331 2.93 -5.69 14.70
N ILE A 332 2.97 -6.78 15.48
CA ILE A 332 1.90 -7.78 15.54
C ILE A 332 0.55 -7.12 15.79
N HIS A 333 0.49 -6.25 16.82
CA HIS A 333 -0.75 -5.57 17.16
C HIS A 333 -1.25 -4.65 16.03
N ASN A 334 -0.39 -3.75 15.51
CA ASN A 334 -0.81 -2.80 14.49
C ASN A 334 -1.22 -3.48 13.17
N LEU A 335 -0.51 -4.53 12.75
CA LEU A 335 -0.88 -5.27 11.53
C LEU A 335 -2.16 -6.07 11.74
N TYR A 336 -2.33 -6.73 12.89
CA TYR A 336 -3.60 -7.40 13.22
C TYR A 336 -4.76 -6.42 13.16
N TYR A 337 -4.63 -5.25 13.79
CA TYR A 337 -5.66 -4.22 13.78
C TYR A 337 -6.06 -3.80 12.35
N TYR A 338 -5.08 -3.63 11.45
CA TYR A 338 -5.37 -3.29 10.04
C TYR A 338 -6.06 -4.42 9.29
N GLN A 339 -5.63 -5.67 9.48
CA GLN A 339 -6.26 -6.82 8.82
C GLN A 339 -7.67 -7.08 9.36
N ASP A 340 -7.86 -6.95 10.66
CA ASP A 340 -9.16 -7.08 11.31
C ASP A 340 -10.13 -5.98 10.85
N LEU A 341 -9.66 -4.72 10.74
CA LEU A 341 -10.44 -3.62 10.18
C LEU A 341 -10.89 -3.91 8.75
N MET A 342 -10.01 -4.47 7.89
CA MET A 342 -10.40 -4.89 6.55
C MET A 342 -11.45 -6.00 6.58
N SER A 343 -11.31 -6.96 7.50
CA SER A 343 -12.28 -8.05 7.67
C SER A 343 -13.65 -7.53 8.11
N GLN A 344 -13.68 -6.61 9.09
CA GLN A 344 -14.92 -5.98 9.54
C GLN A 344 -15.60 -5.18 8.42
N MET A 345 -14.82 -4.42 7.63
CA MET A 345 -15.37 -3.68 6.48
C MET A 345 -15.95 -4.62 5.41
N ARG A 346 -15.27 -5.73 5.09
CA ARG A 346 -15.81 -6.75 4.17
C ARG A 346 -17.14 -7.29 4.67
N GLN A 347 -17.21 -7.66 5.95
CA GLN A 347 -18.45 -8.17 6.56
C GLN A 347 -19.56 -7.12 6.53
N ALA A 348 -19.27 -5.88 6.88
CA ALA A 348 -20.25 -4.80 6.85
C ALA A 348 -20.81 -4.51 5.43
N ILE A 349 -19.99 -4.71 4.38
CA ILE A 349 -20.48 -4.61 3.00
C ILE A 349 -21.38 -5.80 2.65
N GLU A 350 -20.99 -7.02 3.06
CA GLU A 350 -21.78 -8.24 2.85
C GLU A 350 -23.15 -8.16 3.54
N ASP A 351 -23.19 -7.60 4.76
CA ASP A 351 -24.39 -7.43 5.58
C ASP A 351 -25.21 -6.16 5.22
N GLU A 352 -24.76 -5.38 4.22
CA GLU A 352 -25.41 -4.12 3.77
C GLU A 352 -25.55 -3.05 4.89
N ASN A 353 -24.65 -3.03 5.85
CA ASN A 353 -24.64 -2.12 6.99
C ASN A 353 -23.39 -1.26 7.12
N PHE A 354 -22.63 -1.07 6.03
CA PHE A 354 -21.34 -0.33 6.05
C PHE A 354 -21.48 1.10 6.61
N SER A 355 -22.62 1.77 6.39
CA SER A 355 -22.85 3.10 6.96
C SER A 355 -22.93 3.09 8.48
N GLU A 356 -23.58 2.07 9.07
CA GLU A 356 -23.65 1.87 10.51
C GLU A 356 -22.28 1.50 11.09
N PHE A 357 -21.56 0.59 10.42
CA PHE A 357 -20.17 0.25 10.76
C PHE A 357 -19.30 1.49 10.85
N LYS A 358 -19.37 2.38 9.84
CA LYS A 358 -18.62 3.63 9.81
C LYS A 358 -18.95 4.55 10.98
N GLN A 359 -20.23 4.70 11.32
CA GLN A 359 -20.67 5.50 12.47
C GLN A 359 -20.12 4.92 13.77
N ASN A 360 -20.22 3.61 13.99
CA ASN A 360 -19.74 2.92 15.17
C ASN A 360 -18.20 3.02 15.29
N PHE A 361 -17.49 2.92 14.17
CA PHE A 361 -16.03 3.13 14.13
C PHE A 361 -15.65 4.50 14.67
N TYR A 362 -16.29 5.58 14.21
CA TYR A 362 -15.98 6.94 14.70
C TYR A 362 -16.45 7.18 16.14
N GLN A 363 -17.57 6.61 16.57
CA GLN A 363 -18.00 6.71 17.96
C GLN A 363 -16.97 6.11 18.92
N LEU A 364 -16.40 4.96 18.59
CA LEU A 364 -15.35 4.34 19.39
C LEU A 364 -14.06 5.17 19.42
N GLN A 365 -13.63 5.69 18.27
CA GLN A 365 -12.43 6.52 18.18
C GLN A 365 -12.53 7.84 18.97
N ASN A 366 -13.73 8.40 19.11
CA ASN A 366 -13.98 9.66 19.82
C ASN A 366 -14.15 9.51 21.35
N GLN A 367 -14.24 8.30 21.88
CA GLN A 367 -14.37 8.07 23.35
C GLN A 367 -13.09 8.40 24.15
N THR A 368 -11.97 8.65 23.49
CA THR A 368 -10.66 8.92 24.11
C THR A 368 -10.10 10.34 23.84
N SER A 369 -10.91 11.23 23.24
CA SER A 369 -10.53 12.63 22.99
C SER A 369 -10.70 13.51 24.21
#